data_8e20b61bed14cd2cdef97c64c0effb35
#
_entry.id   8e20b61bed14cd2cdef97c64c0effb35
#
_cell.length_a   1.000
_cell.length_b   1.000
_cell.length_c   1.000
_cell.angle_alpha   90.00
_cell.angle_beta   90.00
_cell.angle_gamma   90.00
#
_symmetry.space_group_name_H-M   'P 1'
#
loop_
_entity.id
_entity.type
_entity.pdbx_description
1 polymer ?
#
loop_
_entity_poly.entity_id
_entity_poly.type
_entity_poly.pdbx_seq_one_letter_code
_entity_poly.pdbx_strand_id
1 'polypeptide(L)'
;IYSFIKAAGANQAEDHLHVERIDFCVFGNSQPFRVKVVNNYNDVYSYLYIKKADASRILGLELEHLLSPYYINYLVDNDTLIEEHIAGVPGDMFINEFLHRPDFNPIRIAKEFVKFNERCFARLLGDMRSYNFVFDITQDFDDVQFCIRAIDFDQQSYEGRKNFYLPQFFKENRVFVQLVQQHLNAEVIEQYRQEERAQLFKRIKSQRHRLGDLKASVDTDELAPPEKIKQLSKELAEYFGNDKFLQCNSMAEVLRVQLRELVVTHLHKT
;
A
#
# COMPACT_ATOMS: atom_id res chain seq x y z
N ILE A 1 19.54 -6.45 13.65
CA ILE A 1 18.45 -5.80 12.89
C ILE A 1 17.56 -6.85 12.24
N TYR A 2 18.10 -7.72 11.38
CA TYR A 2 17.30 -8.74 10.68
C TYR A 2 16.57 -9.67 11.65
N SER A 3 17.24 -10.18 12.68
CA SER A 3 16.63 -11.00 13.74
C SER A 3 15.53 -10.25 14.48
N PHE A 4 15.67 -8.94 14.68
CA PHE A 4 14.67 -8.10 15.32
C PHE A 4 13.41 -7.93 14.45
N ILE A 5 13.59 -7.80 13.13
CA ILE A 5 12.47 -7.70 12.17
C ILE A 5 11.71 -9.02 12.05
N LYS A 6 12.42 -10.16 12.00
CA LYS A 6 11.83 -11.49 11.80
C LYS A 6 11.35 -12.16 13.09
N ALA A 7 11.98 -11.87 14.21
CA ALA A 7 11.69 -12.49 15.49
C ALA A 7 11.24 -11.44 16.51
N ALA A 8 10.07 -10.87 16.32
CA ALA A 8 9.47 -9.97 17.31
C ALA A 8 9.40 -10.68 18.69
N GLY A 9 10.52 -10.68 19.44
CA GLY A 9 10.60 -11.24 20.77
C GLY A 9 11.78 -12.16 21.09
N ALA A 10 12.64 -12.55 20.15
CA ALA A 10 13.79 -13.39 20.46
C ALA A 10 15.05 -12.54 20.64
N ASN A 11 15.46 -12.32 21.90
CA ASN A 11 16.68 -11.63 22.32
C ASN A 11 17.98 -12.45 22.07
N GLN A 12 18.04 -13.27 21.04
CA GLN A 12 19.25 -14.03 20.71
C GLN A 12 19.94 -13.37 19.52
N ALA A 13 21.21 -13.00 19.71
CA ALA A 13 22.09 -12.64 18.61
C ALA A 13 22.18 -13.87 17.68
N GLU A 14 21.72 -13.74 16.45
CA GLU A 14 21.75 -14.80 15.48
C GLU A 14 23.11 -14.77 14.78
N ASP A 15 24.14 -15.36 15.39
CA ASP A 15 25.53 -15.44 14.86
C ASP A 15 25.63 -16.13 13.50
N HIS A 16 24.55 -16.76 13.04
CA HIS A 16 24.48 -17.45 11.75
C HIS A 16 24.04 -16.56 10.58
N LEU A 17 23.71 -15.29 10.84
CA LEU A 17 23.33 -14.35 9.79
C LEU A 17 24.49 -13.42 9.44
N HIS A 18 24.75 -13.27 8.15
CA HIS A 18 25.74 -12.30 7.67
C HIS A 18 25.19 -11.48 6.48
N VAL A 19 25.73 -10.28 6.34
CA VAL A 19 25.47 -9.43 5.16
C VAL A 19 26.42 -9.90 4.06
N GLU A 20 25.86 -10.46 2.99
CA GLU A 20 26.63 -10.90 1.82
C GLU A 20 26.90 -9.74 0.85
N ARG A 21 25.92 -8.86 0.64
CA ARG A 21 26.01 -7.79 -0.35
C ARG A 21 25.16 -6.59 0.01
N ILE A 22 25.64 -5.40 -0.35
CA ILE A 22 24.92 -4.14 -0.25
C ILE A 22 24.96 -3.49 -1.64
N ASP A 23 23.78 -3.24 -2.21
CA ASP A 23 23.61 -2.58 -3.50
C ASP A 23 22.99 -1.19 -3.28
N PHE A 24 23.56 -0.16 -3.90
CA PHE A 24 22.92 1.15 -3.97
C PHE A 24 21.96 1.20 -5.15
N CYS A 25 20.67 1.41 -4.89
CA CYS A 25 19.65 1.48 -5.93
C CYS A 25 19.55 2.92 -6.46
N VAL A 26 20.10 3.15 -7.64
CA VAL A 26 20.10 4.48 -8.29
C VAL A 26 18.75 4.89 -8.86
N PHE A 27 17.82 3.94 -8.99
CA PHE A 27 16.47 4.16 -9.51
C PHE A 27 15.47 4.38 -8.36
N GLY A 28 14.52 5.28 -8.58
CA GLY A 28 13.51 5.67 -7.60
C GLY A 28 13.91 6.90 -6.77
N ASN A 29 12.91 7.57 -6.23
CA ASN A 29 13.10 8.84 -5.51
C ASN A 29 13.84 8.66 -4.16
N SER A 30 13.69 7.51 -3.52
CA SER A 30 14.27 7.24 -2.20
C SER A 30 15.72 6.73 -2.24
N GLN A 31 16.21 6.31 -3.41
CA GLN A 31 17.57 5.78 -3.60
C GLN A 31 18.03 4.84 -2.46
N PRO A 32 17.32 3.74 -2.22
CA PRO A 32 17.59 2.89 -1.07
C PRO A 32 18.88 2.08 -1.24
N PHE A 33 19.44 1.65 -0.11
CA PHE A 33 20.38 0.54 -0.09
C PHE A 33 19.60 -0.78 0.00
N ARG A 34 19.86 -1.71 -0.93
CA ARG A 34 19.35 -3.08 -0.85
C ARG A 34 20.41 -3.97 -0.22
N VAL A 35 20.07 -4.59 0.89
CA VAL A 35 20.98 -5.43 1.67
C VAL A 35 20.56 -6.89 1.54
N LYS A 36 21.46 -7.76 1.06
CA LYS A 36 21.28 -9.21 1.05
C LYS A 36 21.83 -9.79 2.34
N VAL A 37 20.95 -10.43 3.11
CA VAL A 37 21.30 -11.15 4.35
C VAL A 37 21.14 -12.64 4.11
N VAL A 38 22.16 -13.41 4.43
CA VAL A 38 22.22 -14.86 4.24
C VAL A 38 22.32 -15.56 5.58
N ASN A 39 21.59 -16.67 5.70
CA ASN A 39 21.67 -17.57 6.84
C ASN A 39 22.65 -18.70 6.55
N ASN A 40 23.76 -18.75 7.28
CA ASN A 40 24.85 -19.73 7.10
C ASN A 40 24.46 -21.19 7.37
N TYR A 41 23.31 -21.45 8.04
CA TYR A 41 22.91 -22.82 8.32
C TYR A 41 22.15 -23.50 7.18
N ASN A 42 21.45 -22.71 6.36
CA ASN A 42 20.56 -23.26 5.33
C ASN A 42 20.65 -22.54 3.98
N ASP A 43 21.59 -21.61 3.82
CA ASP A 43 21.81 -20.79 2.63
C ASP A 43 20.57 -19.97 2.16
N VAL A 44 19.56 -19.89 3.01
CA VAL A 44 18.39 -19.05 2.73
C VAL A 44 18.77 -17.57 2.87
N TYR A 45 18.37 -16.78 1.91
CA TYR A 45 18.66 -15.35 1.94
C TYR A 45 17.37 -14.52 1.95
N SER A 46 17.49 -13.29 2.42
CA SER A 46 16.45 -12.26 2.40
C SER A 46 17.04 -10.94 1.98
N TYR A 47 16.19 -10.08 1.43
CA TYR A 47 16.56 -8.70 1.14
C TYR A 47 15.89 -7.73 2.10
N LEU A 48 16.63 -6.70 2.49
CA LEU A 48 16.14 -5.54 3.22
C LEU A 48 16.42 -4.28 2.40
N TYR A 49 15.56 -3.29 2.52
CA TYR A 49 15.79 -1.96 1.97
C TYR A 49 16.03 -0.97 3.11
N ILE A 50 17.12 -0.23 3.03
CA ILE A 50 17.47 0.82 3.99
C ILE A 50 17.27 2.15 3.29
N LYS A 51 16.41 3.01 3.87
CA LYS A 51 16.01 4.30 3.34
C LYS A 51 16.11 5.37 4.41
N LYS A 52 16.04 6.64 4.00
CA LYS A 52 15.77 7.72 4.94
C LYS A 52 14.31 7.63 5.42
N ALA A 53 14.12 7.68 6.73
CA ALA A 53 12.78 7.74 7.32
C ALA A 53 12.15 9.11 7.08
N ASP A 54 10.85 9.14 6.78
CA ASP A 54 10.00 10.33 6.79
C ASP A 54 8.59 10.01 7.27
N ALA A 55 7.84 11.02 7.66
CA ALA A 55 6.51 10.86 8.23
C ALA A 55 5.52 10.18 7.25
N SER A 56 5.57 10.50 5.96
CA SER A 56 4.70 9.89 4.95
C SER A 56 4.94 8.39 4.82
N ARG A 57 6.22 7.95 4.72
CA ARG A 57 6.57 6.53 4.63
C ARG A 57 6.13 5.75 5.86
N ILE A 58 6.44 6.29 7.05
CA ILE A 58 6.07 5.64 8.32
C ILE A 58 4.55 5.53 8.43
N LEU A 59 3.81 6.62 8.12
CA LEU A 59 2.35 6.59 8.10
C LEU A 59 1.82 5.54 7.11
N GLY A 60 2.39 5.46 5.91
CA GLY A 60 1.99 4.48 4.90
C GLY A 60 2.17 3.04 5.37
N LEU A 61 3.31 2.71 5.97
CA LEU A 61 3.61 1.40 6.53
C LEU A 61 2.69 1.05 7.70
N GLU A 62 2.43 1.99 8.62
CA GLU A 62 1.49 1.79 9.73
C GLU A 62 0.06 1.56 9.22
N LEU A 63 -0.39 2.32 8.22
CA LEU A 63 -1.70 2.12 7.62
C LEU A 63 -1.79 0.79 6.85
N GLU A 64 -0.71 0.37 6.19
CA GLU A 64 -0.64 -0.96 5.58
C GLU A 64 -0.79 -2.04 6.64
N HIS A 65 -0.04 -1.94 7.74
CA HIS A 65 -0.11 -2.90 8.84
C HIS A 65 -1.52 -2.96 9.48
N LEU A 66 -2.16 -1.81 9.68
CA LEU A 66 -3.45 -1.73 10.39
C LEU A 66 -4.65 -2.04 9.50
N LEU A 67 -4.65 -1.60 8.25
CA LEU A 67 -5.82 -1.59 7.38
C LEU A 67 -5.75 -2.57 6.22
N SER A 68 -4.57 -3.08 5.86
CA SER A 68 -4.42 -4.10 4.82
C SER A 68 -4.41 -5.52 5.40
N PRO A 69 -4.82 -6.55 4.67
CA PRO A 69 -4.59 -7.95 5.05
C PRO A 69 -3.10 -8.33 4.98
N TYR A 70 -2.32 -7.53 4.29
CA TYR A 70 -0.88 -7.73 4.09
C TYR A 70 -0.14 -6.70 4.91
N TYR A 71 0.83 -7.13 5.67
CA TYR A 71 1.71 -6.23 6.41
C TYR A 71 3.15 -6.41 5.96
N ILE A 72 3.94 -5.38 6.19
CA ILE A 72 5.36 -5.35 5.89
C ILE A 72 6.09 -5.24 7.22
N ASN A 73 7.12 -6.06 7.40
CA ASN A 73 7.99 -5.89 8.54
C ASN A 73 8.95 -4.73 8.27
N TYR A 74 9.01 -3.81 9.20
CA TYR A 74 9.91 -2.67 9.12
C TYR A 74 10.41 -2.27 10.51
N LEU A 75 11.49 -1.52 10.52
CA LEU A 75 12.09 -0.94 11.72
C LEU A 75 12.46 0.51 11.42
N VAL A 76 12.17 1.40 12.37
CA VAL A 76 12.61 2.79 12.34
C VAL A 76 13.59 3.00 13.48
N ASP A 77 14.76 3.57 13.15
CA ASP A 77 15.75 4.01 14.13
C ASP A 77 16.25 5.41 13.72
N ASN A 78 15.86 6.42 14.48
CA ASN A 78 16.11 7.83 14.16
C ASN A 78 15.65 8.15 12.72
N ASP A 79 16.55 8.64 11.87
CA ASP A 79 16.27 8.97 10.47
C ASP A 79 16.39 7.78 9.50
N THR A 80 16.53 6.57 10.02
CA THR A 80 16.72 5.36 9.21
C THR A 80 15.48 4.47 9.25
N LEU A 81 14.96 4.15 8.09
CA LEU A 81 13.90 3.17 7.88
C LEU A 81 14.48 1.91 7.23
N ILE A 82 14.19 0.76 7.80
CA ILE A 82 14.57 -0.55 7.27
C ILE A 82 13.29 -1.33 6.98
N GLU A 83 13.09 -1.72 5.73
CA GLU A 83 11.91 -2.46 5.27
C GLU A 83 12.32 -3.84 4.76
N GLU A 84 11.48 -4.83 5.03
CA GLU A 84 11.62 -6.15 4.43
C GLU A 84 11.24 -6.11 2.94
N HIS A 85 11.97 -6.84 2.12
CA HIS A 85 11.59 -7.06 0.72
C HIS A 85 10.28 -7.83 0.61
N ILE A 86 9.35 -7.28 -0.13
CA ILE A 86 8.09 -7.95 -0.45
C ILE A 86 8.31 -8.81 -1.68
N ALA A 87 8.20 -10.13 -1.51
CA ALA A 87 8.28 -11.06 -2.62
C ALA A 87 7.06 -10.91 -3.54
N GLY A 88 7.30 -11.03 -4.84
CA GLY A 88 6.25 -10.94 -5.86
C GLY A 88 6.82 -10.51 -7.21
N VAL A 89 5.97 -10.51 -8.22
CA VAL A 89 6.30 -10.04 -9.57
C VAL A 89 5.92 -8.57 -9.69
N PRO A 90 6.86 -7.64 -9.94
CA PRO A 90 6.55 -6.23 -10.19
C PRO A 90 5.47 -6.10 -11.28
N GLY A 91 4.55 -5.14 -11.11
CA GLY A 91 3.40 -5.03 -12.01
C GLY A 91 3.77 -4.76 -13.48
N ASP A 92 4.87 -4.05 -13.74
CA ASP A 92 5.41 -3.84 -15.10
C ASP A 92 5.97 -5.14 -15.69
N MET A 93 6.69 -5.95 -14.93
CA MET A 93 7.12 -7.28 -15.34
C MET A 93 5.92 -8.22 -15.52
N PHE A 94 4.92 -8.13 -14.64
CA PHE A 94 3.70 -8.93 -14.76
C PHE A 94 2.97 -8.66 -16.08
N ILE A 95 2.87 -7.40 -16.51
CA ILE A 95 2.28 -7.02 -17.80
C ILE A 95 3.05 -7.68 -18.97
N ASN A 96 4.37 -7.65 -18.93
CA ASN A 96 5.20 -8.08 -20.04
C ASN A 96 5.37 -9.60 -20.14
N GLU A 97 5.44 -10.30 -19.02
CA GLU A 97 5.87 -11.70 -18.99
C GLU A 97 4.77 -12.67 -18.54
N PHE A 98 3.80 -12.20 -17.75
CA PHE A 98 2.83 -13.08 -17.08
C PHE A 98 1.39 -12.90 -17.56
N LEU A 99 1.01 -11.70 -17.96
CA LEU A 99 -0.39 -11.36 -18.25
C LEU A 99 -1.04 -12.25 -19.34
N HIS A 100 -0.24 -12.71 -20.30
CA HIS A 100 -0.72 -13.50 -21.44
C HIS A 100 -0.59 -15.01 -21.24
N ARG A 101 -0.22 -15.45 -20.03
CA ARG A 101 -0.13 -16.87 -19.73
C ARG A 101 -1.50 -17.53 -19.75
N PRO A 102 -1.64 -18.72 -20.36
CA PRO A 102 -2.94 -19.38 -20.52
C PRO A 102 -3.53 -19.90 -19.20
N ASP A 103 -2.69 -20.09 -18.18
CA ASP A 103 -3.07 -20.51 -16.83
C ASP A 103 -3.59 -19.35 -15.95
N PHE A 104 -3.54 -18.11 -16.45
CA PHE A 104 -3.97 -16.93 -15.69
C PHE A 104 -5.38 -16.48 -16.11
N ASN A 105 -6.25 -16.34 -15.10
CA ASN A 105 -7.61 -15.87 -15.32
C ASN A 105 -7.68 -14.34 -15.32
N PRO A 106 -7.98 -13.67 -16.47
CA PRO A 106 -8.00 -12.22 -16.56
C PRO A 106 -9.08 -11.57 -15.69
N ILE A 107 -10.18 -12.28 -15.43
CA ILE A 107 -11.25 -11.78 -14.53
C ILE A 107 -10.73 -11.63 -13.10
N ARG A 108 -9.91 -12.56 -12.63
CA ARG A 108 -9.31 -12.48 -11.29
C ARG A 108 -8.31 -11.34 -11.16
N ILE A 109 -7.51 -11.13 -12.20
CA ILE A 109 -6.58 -10.00 -12.26
C ILE A 109 -7.36 -8.67 -12.25
N ALA A 110 -8.41 -8.56 -13.06
CA ALA A 110 -9.27 -7.39 -13.10
C ALA A 110 -9.95 -7.11 -11.75
N LYS A 111 -10.48 -8.14 -11.10
CA LYS A 111 -11.08 -8.07 -9.77
C LYS A 111 -10.07 -7.55 -8.73
N GLU A 112 -8.87 -8.13 -8.69
CA GLU A 112 -7.86 -7.74 -7.72
C GLU A 112 -7.38 -6.30 -7.97
N PHE A 113 -7.29 -5.87 -9.24
CA PHE A 113 -6.95 -4.49 -9.56
C PHE A 113 -8.03 -3.50 -9.09
N VAL A 114 -9.33 -3.83 -9.19
CA VAL A 114 -10.42 -3.02 -8.62
C VAL A 114 -10.28 -2.90 -7.10
N LYS A 115 -10.01 -4.00 -6.40
CA LYS A 115 -9.79 -4.01 -4.95
C LYS A 115 -8.58 -3.20 -4.55
N PHE A 116 -7.48 -3.32 -5.30
CA PHE A 116 -6.27 -2.54 -5.07
C PHE A 116 -6.51 -1.02 -5.24
N ASN A 117 -7.24 -0.60 -6.27
CA ASN A 117 -7.64 0.81 -6.43
C ASN A 117 -8.40 1.32 -5.19
N GLU A 118 -9.35 0.55 -4.68
CA GLU A 118 -10.13 0.94 -3.51
C GLU A 118 -9.26 1.02 -2.25
N ARG A 119 -8.33 0.06 -2.04
CA ARG A 119 -7.37 0.10 -0.92
C ARG A 119 -6.48 1.33 -0.95
N CYS A 120 -5.95 1.68 -2.11
CA CYS A 120 -5.09 2.87 -2.27
C CYS A 120 -5.88 4.15 -2.03
N PHE A 121 -7.05 4.28 -2.64
CA PHE A 121 -7.90 5.45 -2.49
C PHE A 121 -8.36 5.65 -1.05
N ALA A 122 -8.80 4.59 -0.38
CA ALA A 122 -9.27 4.66 1.00
C ALA A 122 -8.20 5.17 1.97
N ARG A 123 -6.95 4.80 1.76
CA ARG A 123 -5.82 5.18 2.61
C ARG A 123 -5.07 6.42 2.14
N LEU A 124 -5.46 7.00 1.01
CA LEU A 124 -4.72 8.07 0.34
C LEU A 124 -3.25 7.67 0.08
N LEU A 125 -3.03 6.43 -0.41
CA LEU A 125 -1.73 5.96 -0.86
C LEU A 125 -1.56 6.29 -2.34
N GLY A 126 -0.66 7.21 -2.64
CA GLY A 126 -0.43 7.74 -3.99
C GLY A 126 0.68 7.03 -4.77
N ASP A 127 0.81 7.42 -6.03
CA ASP A 127 1.87 6.99 -6.97
C ASP A 127 1.96 5.48 -7.22
N MET A 128 0.82 4.78 -7.17
CA MET A 128 0.78 3.34 -7.40
C MET A 128 0.82 3.01 -8.91
N ARG A 129 1.95 3.29 -9.54
CA ARG A 129 2.30 2.86 -10.91
C ARG A 129 2.70 1.39 -10.90
N SER A 130 2.71 0.74 -12.05
CA SER A 130 2.96 -0.71 -12.15
C SER A 130 4.26 -1.19 -11.51
N TYR A 131 5.28 -0.35 -11.40
CA TYR A 131 6.54 -0.68 -10.73
C TYR A 131 6.56 -0.39 -9.22
N ASN A 132 5.51 0.23 -8.65
CA ASN A 132 5.37 0.52 -7.22
C ASN A 132 4.46 -0.47 -6.49
N PHE A 133 4.08 -1.56 -7.15
CA PHE A 133 3.40 -2.70 -6.54
C PHE A 133 3.84 -4.02 -7.16
N VAL A 134 3.59 -5.10 -6.45
CA VAL A 134 3.88 -6.46 -6.92
C VAL A 134 2.63 -7.31 -6.93
N PHE A 135 2.60 -8.29 -7.83
CA PHE A 135 1.67 -9.40 -7.77
C PHE A 135 2.27 -10.52 -6.93
N ASP A 136 1.64 -10.81 -5.83
CA ASP A 136 1.86 -12.03 -5.05
C ASP A 136 0.98 -13.13 -5.67
N ILE A 137 1.63 -14.15 -6.22
CA ILE A 137 1.00 -15.21 -7.01
C ILE A 137 1.09 -16.48 -6.19
N THR A 138 -0.05 -16.98 -5.72
CA THR A 138 -0.12 -18.22 -4.95
C THR A 138 -0.84 -19.30 -5.74
N GLN A 139 -0.18 -20.44 -5.90
CA GLN A 139 -0.79 -21.62 -6.49
C GLN A 139 -1.69 -22.29 -5.46
N ASP A 140 -2.96 -22.52 -5.80
CA ASP A 140 -3.94 -23.20 -4.97
C ASP A 140 -4.55 -24.36 -5.77
N PHE A 141 -4.22 -25.60 -5.43
CA PHE A 141 -4.63 -26.84 -6.11
C PHE A 141 -4.80 -26.69 -7.65
N ASP A 142 -6.01 -26.38 -8.09
CA ASP A 142 -6.36 -26.23 -9.52
C ASP A 142 -6.43 -24.79 -10.00
N ASP A 143 -6.00 -23.81 -9.18
CA ASP A 143 -6.22 -22.41 -9.46
C ASP A 143 -5.07 -21.49 -9.03
N VAL A 144 -5.01 -20.29 -9.61
CA VAL A 144 -4.02 -19.28 -9.27
C VAL A 144 -4.70 -18.09 -8.59
N GLN A 145 -4.24 -17.78 -7.39
CA GLN A 145 -4.67 -16.62 -6.63
C GLN A 145 -3.73 -15.45 -6.88
N PHE A 146 -4.29 -14.27 -7.05
CA PHE A 146 -3.53 -13.02 -7.23
C PHE A 146 -3.82 -12.05 -6.10
N CYS A 147 -2.76 -11.45 -5.58
CA CYS A 147 -2.82 -10.36 -4.62
C CYS A 147 -1.93 -9.24 -5.09
N ILE A 148 -2.44 -8.02 -5.16
CA ILE A 148 -1.61 -6.84 -5.44
C ILE A 148 -1.20 -6.20 -4.12
N ARG A 149 0.12 -6.05 -3.92
CA ARG A 149 0.72 -5.45 -2.72
C ARG A 149 1.53 -4.22 -3.10
N ALA A 150 1.27 -3.10 -2.45
CA ALA A 150 2.11 -1.91 -2.56
C ALA A 150 3.49 -2.18 -1.99
N ILE A 151 4.53 -1.62 -2.61
CA ILE A 151 5.93 -1.73 -2.19
C ILE A 151 6.61 -0.38 -2.00
N ASP A 152 5.92 0.72 -2.31
CA ASP A 152 6.41 2.07 -2.13
C ASP A 152 5.37 2.93 -1.39
N PHE A 153 5.80 3.59 -0.34
CA PHE A 153 4.95 4.41 0.54
C PHE A 153 5.39 5.88 0.56
N ASP A 154 6.26 6.29 -0.35
CA ASP A 154 6.83 7.65 -0.40
C ASP A 154 5.76 8.73 -0.61
N GLN A 155 4.62 8.39 -1.19
CA GLN A 155 3.54 9.31 -1.55
C GLN A 155 2.27 9.08 -0.72
N GLN A 156 2.43 8.60 0.51
CA GLN A 156 1.32 8.47 1.43
C GLN A 156 0.82 9.84 1.88
N SER A 157 -0.44 10.17 1.59
CA SER A 157 -1.10 11.42 2.03
C SER A 157 -0.30 12.69 1.71
N TYR A 158 0.32 12.77 0.52
CA TYR A 158 1.19 13.88 0.16
C TYR A 158 0.63 14.73 -0.97
N GLU A 159 -0.03 14.13 -1.98
CA GLU A 159 -0.40 14.85 -3.20
C GLU A 159 -1.78 15.52 -3.08
N GLY A 160 -1.95 16.67 -3.75
CA GLY A 160 -3.17 17.46 -3.72
C GLY A 160 -4.27 16.99 -4.68
N ARG A 161 -4.00 16.05 -5.57
CA ARG A 161 -4.95 15.57 -6.58
C ARG A 161 -5.52 14.22 -6.21
N LYS A 162 -6.84 14.12 -6.14
CA LYS A 162 -7.57 12.88 -5.85
C LYS A 162 -7.16 11.72 -6.78
N ASN A 163 -7.02 11.99 -8.07
CA ASN A 163 -6.68 10.95 -9.05
C ASN A 163 -5.30 10.34 -8.85
N PHE A 164 -4.41 10.98 -8.11
CA PHE A 164 -3.10 10.47 -7.76
C PHE A 164 -3.15 9.27 -6.79
N TYR A 165 -4.26 9.13 -6.06
CA TYR A 165 -4.54 8.02 -5.15
C TYR A 165 -5.34 6.88 -5.79
N LEU A 166 -5.53 6.95 -7.09
CA LEU A 166 -6.28 5.96 -7.86
C LEU A 166 -5.36 5.34 -8.92
N PRO A 167 -4.82 4.13 -8.70
CA PRO A 167 -3.91 3.44 -9.62
C PRO A 167 -4.39 3.41 -11.08
N GLN A 168 -5.69 3.38 -11.30
CA GLN A 168 -6.31 3.36 -12.64
C GLN A 168 -5.99 4.60 -13.50
N PHE A 169 -5.56 5.72 -12.93
CA PHE A 169 -5.24 6.94 -13.69
C PHE A 169 -3.79 7.03 -14.15
N PHE A 170 -2.93 6.10 -13.74
CA PHE A 170 -1.57 6.03 -14.23
C PHE A 170 -1.51 5.30 -15.58
N LYS A 171 -0.78 5.89 -16.54
CA LYS A 171 -0.65 5.32 -17.90
C LYS A 171 0.00 3.93 -17.90
N GLU A 172 0.87 3.67 -16.95
CA GLU A 172 1.56 2.39 -16.75
C GLU A 172 0.59 1.26 -16.43
N ASN A 173 -0.56 1.59 -15.82
CA ASN A 173 -1.60 0.64 -15.42
C ASN A 173 -2.71 0.47 -16.47
N ARG A 174 -2.60 1.08 -17.63
CA ARG A 174 -3.65 1.08 -18.67
C ARG A 174 -4.12 -0.32 -19.04
N VAL A 175 -3.21 -1.28 -19.06
CA VAL A 175 -3.53 -2.67 -19.41
C VAL A 175 -4.50 -3.28 -18.39
N PHE A 176 -4.28 -3.05 -17.11
CA PHE A 176 -5.19 -3.52 -16.05
C PHE A 176 -6.57 -2.83 -16.13
N VAL A 177 -6.59 -1.54 -16.46
CA VAL A 177 -7.86 -0.80 -16.71
C VAL A 177 -8.63 -1.41 -17.87
N GLN A 178 -7.93 -1.76 -18.96
CA GLN A 178 -8.56 -2.44 -20.10
C GLN A 178 -9.14 -3.80 -19.70
N LEU A 179 -8.44 -4.61 -18.90
CA LEU A 179 -8.98 -5.86 -18.39
C LEU A 179 -10.26 -5.66 -17.58
N VAL A 180 -10.29 -4.64 -16.70
CA VAL A 180 -11.50 -4.30 -15.95
C VAL A 180 -12.66 -3.96 -16.89
N GLN A 181 -12.42 -3.11 -17.88
CA GLN A 181 -13.45 -2.70 -18.85
C GLN A 181 -13.96 -3.85 -19.73
N GLN A 182 -13.09 -4.81 -20.08
CA GLN A 182 -13.43 -5.95 -20.92
C GLN A 182 -14.21 -7.05 -20.18
N HIS A 183 -13.93 -7.25 -18.89
CA HIS A 183 -14.40 -8.42 -18.15
C HIS A 183 -15.40 -8.12 -17.03
N LEU A 184 -15.50 -6.87 -16.57
CA LEU A 184 -16.36 -6.50 -15.44
C LEU A 184 -17.37 -5.43 -15.85
N ASN A 185 -18.63 -5.61 -15.46
CA ASN A 185 -19.64 -4.56 -15.57
C ASN A 185 -19.64 -3.65 -14.33
N ALA A 186 -20.39 -2.55 -14.37
CA ALA A 186 -20.44 -1.54 -13.32
C ALA A 186 -20.92 -2.11 -11.96
N GLU A 187 -21.89 -3.04 -11.97
CA GLU A 187 -22.42 -3.67 -10.76
C GLU A 187 -21.37 -4.53 -10.07
N VAL A 188 -20.66 -5.35 -10.84
CA VAL A 188 -19.57 -6.22 -10.35
C VAL A 188 -18.40 -5.39 -9.83
N ILE A 189 -18.03 -4.28 -10.50
CA ILE A 189 -16.99 -3.36 -10.02
C ILE A 189 -17.41 -2.78 -8.66
N GLU A 190 -18.65 -2.30 -8.54
CA GLU A 190 -19.13 -1.73 -7.27
C GLU A 190 -19.22 -2.80 -6.17
N GLN A 191 -19.60 -4.03 -6.50
CA GLN A 191 -19.58 -5.15 -5.55
C GLN A 191 -18.16 -5.35 -4.97
N TYR A 192 -17.13 -5.40 -5.80
CA TYR A 192 -15.75 -5.59 -5.34
C TYR A 192 -15.22 -4.42 -4.50
N ARG A 193 -15.65 -3.18 -4.83
CA ARG A 193 -15.37 -2.03 -3.98
C ARG A 193 -16.04 -2.16 -2.61
N GLN A 194 -17.29 -2.60 -2.57
CA GLN A 194 -18.01 -2.81 -1.31
C GLN A 194 -17.40 -3.92 -0.47
N GLU A 195 -16.96 -5.02 -1.08
CA GLU A 195 -16.22 -6.09 -0.39
C GLU A 195 -14.95 -5.54 0.27
N GLU A 196 -14.18 -4.71 -0.44
CA GLU A 196 -12.95 -4.11 0.09
C GLU A 196 -13.24 -3.11 1.22
N ARG A 197 -14.26 -2.25 1.07
CA ARG A 197 -14.72 -1.32 2.12
C ARG A 197 -15.18 -2.08 3.37
N ALA A 198 -15.86 -3.21 3.21
CA ALA A 198 -16.26 -4.06 4.32
C ALA A 198 -15.06 -4.62 5.10
N GLN A 199 -14.00 -5.03 4.39
CA GLN A 199 -12.76 -5.48 5.05
C GLN A 199 -12.07 -4.33 5.79
N LEU A 200 -11.96 -3.16 5.16
CA LEU A 200 -11.44 -1.96 5.80
C LEU A 200 -12.22 -1.59 7.06
N PHE A 201 -13.55 -1.61 7.00
CA PHE A 201 -14.40 -1.35 8.16
C PHE A 201 -14.13 -2.29 9.31
N LYS A 202 -14.06 -3.60 9.05
CA LYS A 202 -13.74 -4.62 10.06
C LYS A 202 -12.40 -4.34 10.73
N ARG A 203 -11.38 -3.95 9.95
CA ARG A 203 -10.04 -3.63 10.45
C ARG A 203 -10.02 -2.34 11.25
N ILE A 204 -10.64 -1.28 10.77
CA ILE A 204 -10.79 -0.01 11.51
C ILE A 204 -11.43 -0.27 12.87
N LYS A 205 -12.48 -1.09 12.92
CA LYS A 205 -13.17 -1.45 14.16
C LYS A 205 -12.28 -2.25 15.11
N SER A 206 -11.54 -3.23 14.60
CA SER A 206 -10.66 -4.08 15.41
C SER A 206 -9.41 -3.35 15.89
N GLN A 207 -8.88 -2.43 15.09
CA GLN A 207 -7.63 -1.68 15.35
C GLN A 207 -7.85 -0.26 15.90
N ARG A 208 -9.04 0.04 16.41
CA ARG A 208 -9.46 1.41 16.79
C ARG A 208 -8.49 2.11 17.75
N HIS A 209 -7.88 1.38 18.70
CA HIS A 209 -6.96 1.95 19.68
C HIS A 209 -5.62 2.35 19.02
N ARG A 210 -5.01 1.44 18.25
CA ARG A 210 -3.78 1.72 17.52
C ARG A 210 -3.95 2.83 16.48
N LEU A 211 -5.11 2.88 15.80
CA LEU A 211 -5.45 4.00 14.90
C LEU A 211 -5.61 5.31 15.65
N GLY A 212 -6.08 5.27 16.90
CA GLY A 212 -6.14 6.44 17.79
C GLY A 212 -4.74 6.95 18.16
N ASP A 213 -3.83 6.04 18.51
CA ASP A 213 -2.44 6.36 18.85
C ASP A 213 -1.67 6.89 17.63
N LEU A 214 -1.82 6.22 16.48
CA LEU A 214 -1.25 6.67 15.21
C LEU A 214 -1.72 8.09 14.85
N LYS A 215 -3.02 8.35 15.02
CA LYS A 215 -3.59 9.69 14.81
C LYS A 215 -2.89 10.72 15.68
N ALA A 216 -2.75 10.46 16.97
CA ALA A 216 -2.13 11.40 17.90
C ALA A 216 -0.67 11.71 17.53
N SER A 217 0.06 10.71 17.00
CA SER A 217 1.43 10.91 16.52
C SER A 217 1.48 11.75 15.24
N VAL A 218 0.56 11.56 14.29
CA VAL A 218 0.60 12.23 12.98
C VAL A 218 -0.03 13.63 13.00
N ASP A 219 -0.86 13.94 14.00
CA ASP A 219 -1.51 15.26 14.10
C ASP A 219 -0.48 16.42 14.24
N THR A 220 0.76 16.13 14.62
CA THR A 220 1.87 17.10 14.72
C THR A 220 2.78 17.15 13.48
N ASP A 221 2.62 16.20 12.55
CA ASP A 221 3.48 16.07 11.38
C ASP A 221 2.98 16.86 10.18
N GLU A 222 3.88 17.54 9.49
CA GLU A 222 3.60 18.21 8.23
C GLU A 222 3.81 17.23 7.06
N LEU A 223 2.73 16.50 6.71
CA LEU A 223 2.78 15.50 5.63
C LEU A 223 2.79 16.13 4.22
N ALA A 224 2.18 17.31 4.05
CA ALA A 224 2.12 17.99 2.76
C ALA A 224 1.96 19.51 2.92
N PRO A 225 2.37 20.30 1.89
CA PRO A 225 2.17 21.73 1.87
C PRO A 225 0.69 22.14 1.91
N PRO A 226 0.35 23.31 2.51
CA PRO A 226 -1.04 23.75 2.69
C PRO A 226 -1.85 23.85 1.39
N GLU A 227 -1.22 24.20 0.27
CA GLU A 227 -1.89 24.28 -1.04
C GLU A 227 -2.38 22.90 -1.52
N LYS A 228 -1.61 21.83 -1.29
CA LYS A 228 -2.00 20.46 -1.62
C LYS A 228 -3.16 19.99 -0.75
N ILE A 229 -3.14 20.34 0.55
CA ILE A 229 -4.24 20.02 1.48
C ILE A 229 -5.54 20.65 0.99
N LYS A 230 -5.51 21.95 0.66
CA LYS A 230 -6.69 22.68 0.16
C LYS A 230 -7.21 22.09 -1.15
N GLN A 231 -6.31 21.75 -2.08
CA GLN A 231 -6.71 21.17 -3.35
C GLN A 231 -7.38 19.81 -3.15
N LEU A 232 -6.77 18.90 -2.40
CA LEU A 232 -7.31 17.56 -2.14
C LEU A 232 -8.64 17.65 -1.40
N SER A 233 -8.73 18.49 -0.38
CA SER A 233 -9.97 18.72 0.39
C SER A 233 -11.12 19.16 -0.51
N LYS A 234 -10.88 20.07 -1.45
CA LYS A 234 -11.88 20.51 -2.41
C LYS A 234 -12.31 19.37 -3.35
N GLU A 235 -11.36 18.65 -3.94
CA GLU A 235 -11.67 17.55 -4.86
C GLU A 235 -12.43 16.40 -4.17
N LEU A 236 -12.11 16.11 -2.90
CA LEU A 236 -12.81 15.08 -2.12
C LEU A 236 -14.19 15.57 -1.65
N ALA A 237 -14.34 16.84 -1.27
CA ALA A 237 -15.64 17.43 -0.93
C ALA A 237 -16.61 17.34 -2.12
N GLU A 238 -16.16 17.69 -3.32
CA GLU A 238 -16.94 17.57 -4.55
C GLU A 238 -17.26 16.10 -4.87
N TYR A 239 -16.29 15.19 -4.71
CA TYR A 239 -16.46 13.77 -5.02
C TYR A 239 -17.48 13.07 -4.12
N PHE A 240 -17.45 13.35 -2.81
CA PHE A 240 -18.35 12.74 -1.82
C PHE A 240 -19.62 13.54 -1.53
N GLY A 241 -19.68 14.80 -1.98
CA GLY A 241 -20.76 15.72 -1.58
C GLY A 241 -20.72 16.05 -0.08
N ASN A 242 -19.53 16.16 0.52
CA ASN A 242 -19.35 16.34 1.96
C ASN A 242 -18.39 17.49 2.28
N ASP A 243 -18.96 18.60 2.78
CA ASP A 243 -18.20 19.83 3.10
C ASP A 243 -17.25 19.70 4.31
N LYS A 244 -17.29 18.58 5.06
CA LYS A 244 -16.35 18.34 6.16
C LYS A 244 -14.89 18.31 5.69
N PHE A 245 -14.64 17.90 4.45
CA PHE A 245 -13.31 17.95 3.85
C PHE A 245 -12.76 19.38 3.78
N LEU A 246 -13.61 20.38 3.50
CA LEU A 246 -13.21 21.79 3.40
C LEU A 246 -12.74 22.39 4.74
N GLN A 247 -13.03 21.73 5.85
CA GLN A 247 -12.64 22.16 7.19
C GLN A 247 -11.30 21.57 7.63
N CYS A 248 -10.69 20.68 6.80
CA CYS A 248 -9.42 20.04 7.12
C CYS A 248 -8.25 21.00 6.91
N ASN A 249 -7.35 21.06 7.91
CA ASN A 249 -6.15 21.89 7.90
C ASN A 249 -4.86 21.07 7.75
N SER A 250 -4.95 19.73 7.84
CA SER A 250 -3.82 18.81 7.64
C SER A 250 -4.22 17.60 6.80
N MET A 251 -3.22 16.92 6.20
CA MET A 251 -3.47 15.66 5.48
C MET A 251 -3.96 14.55 6.42
N ALA A 252 -3.55 14.55 7.69
CA ALA A 252 -4.06 13.63 8.69
C ALA A 252 -5.57 13.81 8.92
N GLU A 253 -6.06 15.06 8.91
CA GLU A 253 -7.48 15.35 9.00
C GLU A 253 -8.24 14.90 7.75
N VAL A 254 -7.70 15.16 6.56
CA VAL A 254 -8.29 14.71 5.29
C VAL A 254 -8.42 13.19 5.26
N LEU A 255 -7.35 12.47 5.60
CA LEU A 255 -7.35 11.00 5.68
C LEU A 255 -8.41 10.48 6.67
N ARG A 256 -8.56 11.14 7.80
CA ARG A 256 -9.54 10.78 8.81
C ARG A 256 -10.98 10.95 8.31
N VAL A 257 -11.28 12.05 7.64
CA VAL A 257 -12.59 12.28 7.02
C VAL A 257 -12.83 11.26 5.91
N GLN A 258 -11.83 10.99 5.08
CA GLN A 258 -11.86 9.97 4.02
C GLN A 258 -12.26 8.58 4.56
N LEU A 259 -11.55 8.09 5.58
CA LEU A 259 -11.83 6.80 6.18
C LEU A 259 -13.24 6.73 6.79
N ARG A 260 -13.69 7.81 7.43
CA ARG A 260 -15.06 7.90 7.98
C ARG A 260 -16.12 7.88 6.88
N GLU A 261 -15.90 8.63 5.81
CA GLU A 261 -16.84 8.70 4.68
C GLU A 261 -17.04 7.35 4.02
N LEU A 262 -15.95 6.61 3.78
CA LEU A 262 -16.02 5.26 3.20
C LEU A 262 -16.74 4.26 4.11
N VAL A 263 -16.57 4.37 5.44
CA VAL A 263 -17.29 3.54 6.42
C VAL A 263 -18.79 3.86 6.41
N VAL A 264 -19.15 5.15 6.43
CA VAL A 264 -20.57 5.61 6.42
C VAL A 264 -21.23 5.16 5.11
N THR A 265 -20.56 5.36 3.98
CA THR A 265 -21.07 4.94 2.67
C THR A 265 -21.30 3.44 2.59
N HIS A 266 -20.45 2.64 3.25
CA HIS A 266 -20.62 1.19 3.34
C HIS A 266 -21.85 0.83 4.18
N LEU A 267 -22.04 1.45 5.36
CA LEU A 267 -23.13 1.13 6.27
C LEU A 267 -24.53 1.51 5.71
N HIS A 268 -24.61 2.52 4.87
CA HIS A 268 -25.88 2.93 4.26
C HIS A 268 -26.32 2.07 3.06
N LYS A 269 -25.42 1.25 2.51
CA LYS A 269 -25.70 0.37 1.38
C LYS A 269 -25.91 -1.11 1.79
N THR A 270 -25.68 -1.45 3.05
CA THR A 270 -26.00 -2.74 3.68
C THR A 270 -27.26 -2.64 4.51
#